data_f9c36c2ae7847af169e8f657952cf42b
#
_entry.id   f9c36c2ae7847af169e8f657952cf42b
#
_cell.length_a   1.000
_cell.length_b   1.000
_cell.length_c   1.000
_cell.angle_alpha   90.00
_cell.angle_beta   90.00
_cell.angle_gamma   90.00
#
_symmetry.space_group_name_H-M   'P 1'
#
loop_
_entity.id
_entity.type
_entity.pdbx_description
1 polymer ?
#
loop_
_entity_poly.entity_id
_entity_poly.type
_entity_poly.pdbx_seq_one_letter_code
_entity_poly.pdbx_strand_id
1 'polypeptide(L)'
;TLPEKNFALMGMAGVMSGVMHAPLTGVFLIAELTGGYDLFLPLMIVSVSSYLTIIVFEPHSIYSMRLAKKGQLLTHHKDKAVLTLMKVENVVETDFVSVRPEMDLGELVKAISTSHRNMFPVTDKDGGLLGVVLLDDIRNIMFRQELYHRFTVSKLMTSVPARLYDTDSMEQVMQTFDDTKAWNLPVVNEEGKYLGFVSKSKIFNSYRQVLVHFSED
;
A
#
# COMPACT_ATOMS: atom_id res chain seq x y z
N THR A 1 41.22 -42.01 14.18
CA THR A 1 40.25 -41.79 13.09
C THR A 1 39.15 -40.91 13.62
N LEU A 2 38.86 -39.80 12.94
CA LEU A 2 37.73 -38.95 13.28
C LEU A 2 36.42 -39.71 13.07
N PRO A 3 35.47 -39.67 14.01
CA PRO A 3 34.24 -40.44 13.91
C PRO A 3 33.33 -39.88 12.80
N GLU A 4 33.23 -40.58 11.69
CA GLU A 4 32.43 -40.21 10.51
C GLU A 4 30.96 -39.87 10.87
N LYS A 5 30.41 -40.63 11.83
CA LYS A 5 29.03 -40.37 12.34
C LYS A 5 28.87 -38.96 12.87
N ASN A 6 29.86 -38.43 13.59
CA ASN A 6 29.77 -37.08 14.19
C ASN A 6 29.80 -35.99 13.11
N PHE A 7 30.61 -36.17 12.05
CA PHE A 7 30.62 -35.25 10.91
C PHE A 7 29.31 -35.28 10.13
N ALA A 8 28.73 -36.47 9.94
CA ALA A 8 27.41 -36.58 9.30
C ALA A 8 26.34 -35.85 10.09
N LEU A 9 26.29 -35.98 11.41
CA LEU A 9 25.35 -35.28 12.28
C LEU A 9 25.53 -33.76 12.24
N MET A 10 26.76 -33.27 12.26
CA MET A 10 27.07 -31.84 12.10
C MET A 10 26.64 -31.34 10.72
N GLY A 11 26.85 -32.09 9.66
CA GLY A 11 26.40 -31.76 8.31
C GLY A 11 24.88 -31.64 8.20
N MET A 12 24.14 -32.56 8.84
CA MET A 12 22.66 -32.51 8.90
C MET A 12 22.19 -31.24 9.59
N ALA A 13 22.75 -30.87 10.76
CA ALA A 13 22.42 -29.65 11.46
C ALA A 13 22.72 -28.40 10.62
N GLY A 14 23.86 -28.39 9.91
CA GLY A 14 24.22 -27.30 9.00
C GLY A 14 23.23 -27.13 7.85
N VAL A 15 22.85 -28.22 7.19
CA VAL A 15 21.85 -28.19 6.11
C VAL A 15 20.48 -27.68 6.62
N MET A 16 20.02 -28.19 7.76
CA MET A 16 18.77 -27.72 8.36
C MET A 16 18.82 -26.22 8.66
N SER A 17 19.90 -25.77 9.25
CA SER A 17 20.10 -24.35 9.59
C SER A 17 20.11 -23.45 8.36
N GLY A 18 20.79 -23.85 7.30
CA GLY A 18 20.88 -23.08 6.07
C GLY A 18 19.58 -23.05 5.25
N VAL A 19 18.88 -24.19 5.16
CA VAL A 19 17.67 -24.30 4.34
C VAL A 19 16.44 -23.73 5.04
N MET A 20 16.29 -24.04 6.33
CA MET A 20 15.09 -23.66 7.13
C MET A 20 15.27 -22.33 7.87
N HIS A 21 16.48 -21.77 7.93
CA HIS A 21 16.85 -20.61 8.74
C HIS A 21 16.55 -20.82 10.24
N ALA A 22 16.75 -22.05 10.73
CA ALA A 22 16.41 -22.47 12.09
C ALA A 22 17.61 -23.15 12.77
N PRO A 23 18.67 -22.40 13.13
CA PRO A 23 19.90 -22.98 13.70
C PRO A 23 19.66 -23.70 15.02
N LEU A 24 18.85 -23.16 15.92
CA LEU A 24 18.55 -23.79 17.19
C LEU A 24 17.77 -25.09 17.02
N THR A 25 16.82 -25.13 16.09
CA THR A 25 16.05 -26.34 15.76
C THR A 25 16.98 -27.44 15.28
N GLY A 26 17.95 -27.13 14.40
CA GLY A 26 18.94 -28.08 13.92
C GLY A 26 19.78 -28.65 15.06
N VAL A 27 20.28 -27.81 15.96
CA VAL A 27 21.11 -28.22 17.10
C VAL A 27 20.33 -29.11 18.05
N PHE A 28 19.16 -28.66 18.53
CA PHE A 28 18.38 -29.41 19.53
C PHE A 28 17.81 -30.69 18.95
N LEU A 29 17.34 -30.70 17.70
CA LEU A 29 16.83 -31.92 17.09
C LEU A 29 17.91 -33.01 17.00
N ILE A 30 19.13 -32.67 16.58
CA ILE A 30 20.22 -33.66 16.49
C ILE A 30 20.64 -34.10 17.89
N ALA A 31 20.75 -33.21 18.88
CA ALA A 31 21.08 -33.56 20.25
C ALA A 31 20.06 -34.52 20.86
N GLU A 32 18.78 -34.28 20.63
CA GLU A 32 17.69 -35.15 21.14
C GLU A 32 17.67 -36.50 20.45
N LEU A 33 17.83 -36.56 19.13
CA LEU A 33 17.86 -37.82 18.38
C LEU A 33 19.08 -38.70 18.73
N THR A 34 20.19 -38.08 19.11
CA THR A 34 21.39 -38.83 19.53
C THR A 34 21.40 -39.20 21.01
N GLY A 35 20.45 -38.70 21.80
CA GLY A 35 20.35 -38.91 23.22
C GLY A 35 21.52 -38.36 24.04
N GLY A 36 22.23 -37.34 23.52
CA GLY A 36 23.37 -36.76 24.19
C GLY A 36 23.76 -35.36 23.68
N TYR A 37 24.39 -34.59 24.56
CA TYR A 37 24.83 -33.22 24.30
C TYR A 37 26.35 -33.08 24.05
N ASP A 38 27.06 -34.20 23.86
CA ASP A 38 28.54 -34.21 23.64
C ASP A 38 28.94 -33.43 22.41
N LEU A 39 28.11 -33.42 21.40
CA LEU A 39 28.33 -32.67 20.15
C LEU A 39 27.69 -31.29 20.14
N PHE A 40 27.14 -30.79 21.24
CA PHE A 40 26.36 -29.56 21.31
C PHE A 40 27.16 -28.36 20.79
N LEU A 41 28.38 -28.18 21.27
CA LEU A 41 29.25 -27.08 20.85
C LEU A 41 29.60 -27.13 19.34
N PRO A 42 30.07 -28.26 18.79
CA PRO A 42 30.27 -28.40 17.35
C PRO A 42 29.01 -28.17 16.51
N LEU A 43 27.86 -28.67 16.95
CA LEU A 43 26.56 -28.46 16.29
C LEU A 43 26.19 -26.98 16.26
N MET A 44 26.39 -26.24 17.35
CA MET A 44 26.15 -24.79 17.41
C MET A 44 27.04 -24.04 16.42
N ILE A 45 28.34 -24.33 16.39
CA ILE A 45 29.28 -23.66 15.49
C ILE A 45 28.86 -23.87 14.04
N VAL A 46 28.62 -25.12 13.62
CA VAL A 46 28.23 -25.44 12.24
C VAL A 46 26.87 -24.83 11.88
N SER A 47 25.87 -24.92 12.76
CA SER A 47 24.53 -24.39 12.52
C SER A 47 24.53 -22.88 12.40
N VAL A 48 25.20 -22.15 13.29
CA VAL A 48 25.29 -20.69 13.26
C VAL A 48 26.09 -20.22 12.05
N SER A 49 27.24 -20.86 11.75
CA SER A 49 28.04 -20.52 10.58
C SER A 49 27.26 -20.74 9.28
N SER A 50 26.54 -21.84 9.15
CA SER A 50 25.68 -22.13 7.99
C SER A 50 24.58 -21.07 7.84
N TYR A 51 23.90 -20.74 8.92
CA TYR A 51 22.85 -19.72 8.92
C TYR A 51 23.39 -18.33 8.53
N LEU A 52 24.49 -17.88 9.15
CA LEU A 52 25.08 -16.57 8.85
C LEU A 52 25.60 -16.49 7.40
N THR A 53 26.07 -17.60 6.87
CA THR A 53 26.51 -17.65 5.47
C THR A 53 25.32 -17.53 4.52
N ILE A 54 24.28 -18.32 4.72
CA ILE A 54 23.18 -18.38 3.77
C ILE A 54 22.34 -17.08 3.76
N ILE A 55 22.17 -16.40 4.90
CA ILE A 55 21.36 -15.19 5.00
C ILE A 55 21.89 -14.03 4.14
N VAL A 56 23.19 -14.06 3.80
CA VAL A 56 23.81 -13.07 2.91
C VAL A 56 23.38 -13.29 1.45
N PHE A 57 23.16 -14.54 1.04
CA PHE A 57 22.81 -14.91 -0.33
C PHE A 57 21.30 -15.06 -0.52
N GLU A 58 20.61 -15.65 0.45
CA GLU A 58 19.18 -15.90 0.42
C GLU A 58 18.56 -15.49 1.78
N PRO A 59 17.92 -14.31 1.84
CA PRO A 59 17.34 -13.80 3.11
C PRO A 59 16.07 -14.55 3.54
N HIS A 60 15.54 -15.42 2.68
CA HIS A 60 14.29 -16.12 2.94
C HIS A 60 14.46 -17.61 3.10
N SER A 61 13.84 -18.20 4.12
CA SER A 61 13.80 -19.65 4.28
C SER A 61 13.02 -20.31 3.13
N ILE A 62 13.21 -21.62 2.91
CA ILE A 62 12.47 -22.37 1.89
C ILE A 62 10.94 -22.22 2.04
N TYR A 63 10.43 -22.05 3.25
CA TYR A 63 9.01 -21.88 3.52
C TYR A 63 8.49 -20.48 3.14
N SER A 64 9.26 -19.45 3.42
CA SER A 64 8.87 -18.07 3.17
C SER A 64 9.21 -17.60 1.74
N MET A 65 10.10 -18.29 1.03
CA MET A 65 10.53 -17.92 -0.33
C MET A 65 9.36 -17.81 -1.32
N ARG A 66 8.38 -18.74 -1.24
CA ARG A 66 7.21 -18.71 -2.13
C ARG A 66 6.32 -17.49 -1.88
N LEU A 67 6.16 -17.10 -0.61
CA LEU A 67 5.40 -15.92 -0.20
C LEU A 67 6.15 -14.64 -0.57
N ALA A 68 7.49 -14.63 -0.39
CA ALA A 68 8.34 -13.52 -0.79
C ALA A 68 8.26 -13.25 -2.30
N LYS A 69 8.33 -14.29 -3.14
CA LYS A 69 8.19 -14.17 -4.60
C LYS A 69 6.83 -13.68 -5.07
N LYS A 70 5.78 -13.88 -4.27
CA LYS A 70 4.43 -13.36 -4.53
C LYS A 70 4.20 -11.96 -3.93
N GLY A 71 5.19 -11.37 -3.27
CA GLY A 71 5.05 -10.09 -2.55
C GLY A 71 4.12 -10.16 -1.33
N GLN A 72 3.78 -11.37 -0.86
CA GLN A 72 2.85 -11.61 0.24
C GLN A 72 3.56 -11.89 1.57
N LEU A 73 4.89 -11.74 1.62
CA LEU A 73 5.64 -11.99 2.85
C LEU A 73 5.47 -10.82 3.82
N LEU A 74 4.71 -11.06 4.88
CA LEU A 74 4.52 -10.12 5.98
C LEU A 74 5.75 -10.17 6.90
N THR A 75 6.81 -9.45 6.57
CA THR A 75 7.99 -9.27 7.42
C THR A 75 7.77 -8.14 8.43
N HIS A 76 8.73 -7.94 9.35
CA HIS A 76 8.68 -7.01 10.48
C HIS A 76 8.26 -5.54 10.18
N HIS A 77 8.12 -5.16 8.94
CA HIS A 77 7.49 -3.89 8.52
C HIS A 77 5.98 -4.11 8.36
N LYS A 78 5.26 -4.17 9.50
CA LYS A 78 3.78 -4.27 9.53
C LYS A 78 3.12 -3.26 8.59
N ASP A 79 3.70 -2.09 8.47
CA ASP A 79 3.18 -1.00 7.64
C ASP A 79 3.17 -1.34 6.14
N LYS A 80 4.27 -1.90 5.62
CA LYS A 80 4.33 -2.33 4.20
C LYS A 80 3.39 -3.49 3.91
N ALA A 81 3.26 -4.41 4.85
CA ALA A 81 2.38 -5.56 4.74
C ALA A 81 0.91 -5.15 4.61
N VAL A 82 0.47 -4.22 5.45
CA VAL A 82 -0.91 -3.70 5.41
C VAL A 82 -1.18 -2.98 4.09
N LEU A 83 -0.26 -2.14 3.62
CA LEU A 83 -0.40 -1.44 2.34
C LEU A 83 -0.50 -2.42 1.15
N THR A 84 0.23 -3.54 1.18
CA THR A 84 0.18 -4.57 0.13
C THR A 84 -1.18 -5.27 0.06
N LEU A 85 -1.89 -5.37 1.18
CA LEU A 85 -3.23 -5.99 1.26
C LEU A 85 -4.36 -5.02 0.92
N MET A 86 -4.10 -3.71 0.96
CA MET A 86 -5.08 -2.69 0.61
C MET A 86 -5.14 -2.50 -0.91
N LYS A 87 -6.34 -2.34 -1.44
CA LYS A 87 -6.57 -1.98 -2.85
C LYS A 87 -7.13 -0.59 -2.94
N VAL A 88 -6.80 0.12 -4.03
CA VAL A 88 -7.33 1.46 -4.32
C VAL A 88 -8.86 1.45 -4.33
N GLU A 89 -9.48 0.43 -4.91
CA GLU A 89 -10.94 0.26 -4.96
C GLU A 89 -11.62 0.38 -3.58
N ASN A 90 -10.95 -0.07 -2.50
CA ASN A 90 -11.50 -0.07 -1.14
C ASN A 90 -11.41 1.30 -0.45
N VAL A 91 -10.64 2.23 -1.00
CA VAL A 91 -10.41 3.56 -0.42
C VAL A 91 -10.92 4.69 -1.30
N VAL A 92 -11.44 4.38 -2.50
CA VAL A 92 -12.08 5.36 -3.38
C VAL A 92 -13.40 5.82 -2.77
N GLU A 93 -13.58 7.12 -2.70
CA GLU A 93 -14.82 7.78 -2.31
C GLU A 93 -15.52 8.29 -3.58
N THR A 94 -16.74 7.85 -3.82
CA THR A 94 -17.53 8.15 -5.03
C THR A 94 -18.61 9.20 -4.80
N ASP A 95 -18.78 9.66 -3.56
CA ASP A 95 -19.81 10.63 -3.15
C ASP A 95 -19.37 12.08 -3.50
N PHE A 96 -19.15 12.32 -4.78
CA PHE A 96 -18.80 13.64 -5.32
C PHE A 96 -19.71 13.99 -6.48
N VAL A 97 -20.20 15.22 -6.49
CA VAL A 97 -21.02 15.73 -7.59
C VAL A 97 -20.09 16.22 -8.70
N SER A 98 -20.14 15.54 -9.85
CA SER A 98 -19.39 15.95 -11.04
C SER A 98 -20.08 17.12 -11.73
N VAL A 99 -19.28 18.06 -12.23
CA VAL A 99 -19.75 19.23 -12.97
C VAL A 99 -19.11 19.25 -14.37
N ARG A 100 -19.75 19.96 -15.30
CA ARG A 100 -19.27 20.06 -16.68
C ARG A 100 -18.58 21.40 -16.94
N PRO A 101 -17.62 21.48 -17.84
CA PRO A 101 -16.86 22.71 -18.12
C PRO A 101 -17.75 23.82 -18.70
N GLU A 102 -18.86 23.46 -19.36
CA GLU A 102 -19.78 24.41 -19.99
C GLU A 102 -20.77 25.05 -19.01
N MET A 103 -20.96 24.46 -17.81
CA MET A 103 -21.84 24.99 -16.77
C MET A 103 -21.42 26.40 -16.36
N ASP A 104 -22.43 27.26 -16.11
CA ASP A 104 -22.18 28.60 -15.55
C ASP A 104 -22.03 28.53 -14.02
N LEU A 105 -21.62 29.67 -13.41
CA LEU A 105 -21.45 29.75 -11.96
C LEU A 105 -22.77 29.51 -11.22
N GLY A 106 -23.91 29.88 -11.77
CA GLY A 106 -25.21 29.65 -11.14
C GLY A 106 -25.58 28.17 -11.08
N GLU A 107 -25.30 27.43 -12.14
CA GLU A 107 -25.49 25.97 -12.17
C GLU A 107 -24.51 25.27 -11.22
N LEU A 108 -23.26 25.73 -11.17
CA LEU A 108 -22.27 25.25 -10.22
C LEU A 108 -22.70 25.45 -8.77
N VAL A 109 -23.23 26.64 -8.42
CA VAL A 109 -23.73 26.92 -7.06
C VAL A 109 -24.91 26.02 -6.70
N LYS A 110 -25.79 25.69 -7.64
CA LYS A 110 -26.85 24.69 -7.42
C LYS A 110 -26.27 23.29 -7.14
N ALA A 111 -25.28 22.86 -7.90
CA ALA A 111 -24.60 21.58 -7.65
C ALA A 111 -23.92 21.56 -6.27
N ILE A 112 -23.30 22.66 -5.85
CA ILE A 112 -22.69 22.81 -4.53
C ILE A 112 -23.74 22.70 -3.43
N SER A 113 -24.91 23.31 -3.60
CA SER A 113 -25.98 23.29 -2.59
C SER A 113 -26.55 21.90 -2.30
N THR A 114 -26.38 20.96 -3.20
CA THR A 114 -26.79 19.54 -3.06
C THR A 114 -25.70 18.61 -2.56
N SER A 115 -24.47 19.12 -2.43
CA SER A 115 -23.29 18.33 -2.06
C SER A 115 -22.84 18.67 -0.63
N HIS A 116 -22.32 17.66 0.07
CA HIS A 116 -21.62 17.85 1.34
C HIS A 116 -20.09 17.93 1.17
N ARG A 117 -19.62 17.98 -0.06
CA ARG A 117 -18.19 17.97 -0.40
C ARG A 117 -17.72 19.36 -0.82
N ASN A 118 -16.46 19.65 -0.56
CA ASN A 118 -15.81 20.93 -0.88
C ASN A 118 -15.03 20.91 -2.20
N MET A 119 -15.11 19.80 -2.95
CA MET A 119 -14.38 19.58 -4.17
C MET A 119 -15.31 18.98 -5.22
N PHE A 120 -15.24 19.51 -6.44
CA PHE A 120 -16.14 19.17 -7.54
C PHE A 120 -15.29 18.76 -8.74
N PRO A 121 -15.28 17.47 -9.14
CA PRO A 121 -14.58 17.03 -10.32
C PRO A 121 -15.24 17.60 -11.57
N VAL A 122 -14.44 18.14 -12.48
CA VAL A 122 -14.89 18.61 -13.78
C VAL A 122 -14.64 17.51 -14.81
N THR A 123 -15.72 17.00 -15.38
CA THR A 123 -15.66 15.91 -16.35
C THR A 123 -16.20 16.32 -17.70
N ASP A 124 -15.68 15.74 -18.77
CA ASP A 124 -16.22 15.86 -20.12
C ASP A 124 -17.47 14.99 -20.33
N LYS A 125 -17.98 14.97 -21.57
CA LYS A 125 -19.19 14.20 -21.92
C LYS A 125 -19.00 12.69 -21.82
N ASP A 126 -17.77 12.21 -21.94
CA ASP A 126 -17.38 10.80 -21.90
C ASP A 126 -16.98 10.35 -20.50
N GLY A 127 -17.01 11.27 -19.52
CA GLY A 127 -16.64 11.04 -18.12
C GLY A 127 -15.14 11.21 -17.83
N GLY A 128 -14.36 11.69 -18.80
CA GLY A 128 -12.94 11.98 -18.64
C GLY A 128 -12.70 13.14 -17.67
N LEU A 129 -11.72 13.03 -16.79
CA LEU A 129 -11.39 14.07 -15.82
C LEU A 129 -10.60 15.19 -16.47
N LEU A 130 -11.15 16.41 -16.46
CA LEU A 130 -10.51 17.62 -16.98
C LEU A 130 -9.77 18.41 -15.89
N GLY A 131 -10.38 18.52 -14.70
CA GLY A 131 -9.85 19.27 -13.56
C GLY A 131 -10.75 19.19 -12.36
N VAL A 132 -10.57 20.10 -11.42
CA VAL A 132 -11.41 20.21 -10.20
C VAL A 132 -11.76 21.66 -9.93
N VAL A 133 -12.91 21.90 -9.34
CA VAL A 133 -13.27 23.18 -8.70
C VAL A 133 -13.25 22.99 -7.22
N LEU A 134 -12.52 23.83 -6.51
CA LEU A 134 -12.53 23.86 -5.04
C LEU A 134 -13.51 24.92 -4.56
N LEU A 135 -14.29 24.59 -3.53
CA LEU A 135 -15.23 25.53 -2.93
C LEU A 135 -14.53 26.81 -2.45
N ASP A 136 -13.30 26.67 -1.93
CA ASP A 136 -12.52 27.81 -1.44
C ASP A 136 -12.17 28.82 -2.55
N ASP A 137 -11.91 28.35 -3.76
CA ASP A 137 -11.55 29.23 -4.90
C ASP A 137 -12.73 30.09 -5.37
N ILE A 138 -13.94 29.60 -5.21
CA ILE A 138 -15.16 30.29 -5.68
C ILE A 138 -15.96 30.95 -4.56
N ARG A 139 -15.57 30.79 -3.30
CA ARG A 139 -16.31 31.28 -2.12
C ARG A 139 -16.61 32.78 -2.19
N ASN A 140 -15.70 33.56 -2.75
CA ASN A 140 -15.86 35.03 -2.85
C ASN A 140 -16.87 35.47 -3.92
N ILE A 141 -17.14 34.62 -4.91
CA ILE A 141 -18.00 34.95 -6.06
C ILE A 141 -19.34 34.19 -6.05
N MET A 142 -19.45 33.07 -5.33
CA MET A 142 -20.63 32.21 -5.36
C MET A 142 -21.91 32.87 -4.84
N PHE A 143 -21.80 33.93 -4.04
CA PHE A 143 -22.95 34.67 -3.50
C PHE A 143 -23.33 35.89 -4.35
N ARG A 144 -22.58 36.17 -5.43
CA ARG A 144 -22.82 37.32 -6.31
C ARG A 144 -23.61 36.88 -7.53
N GLN A 145 -24.94 37.07 -7.50
CA GLN A 145 -25.84 36.61 -8.58
C GLN A 145 -25.52 37.27 -9.93
N GLU A 146 -25.02 38.51 -9.91
CA GLU A 146 -24.63 39.26 -11.12
C GLU A 146 -23.48 38.61 -11.88
N LEU A 147 -22.74 37.67 -11.24
CA LEU A 147 -21.61 36.97 -11.85
C LEU A 147 -21.99 35.59 -12.42
N TYR A 148 -23.21 35.10 -12.16
CA TYR A 148 -23.61 33.74 -12.49
C TYR A 148 -23.42 33.39 -13.96
N HIS A 149 -23.77 34.29 -14.86
CA HIS A 149 -23.65 34.06 -16.30
C HIS A 149 -22.32 34.57 -16.88
N ARG A 150 -21.41 35.14 -16.06
CA ARG A 150 -20.13 35.66 -16.50
C ARG A 150 -19.00 34.63 -16.45
N PHE A 151 -19.10 33.69 -15.55
CA PHE A 151 -18.06 32.68 -15.34
C PHE A 151 -18.60 31.29 -15.69
N THR A 152 -17.81 30.55 -16.42
CA THR A 152 -18.03 29.11 -16.69
C THR A 152 -17.09 28.27 -15.83
N VAL A 153 -17.48 27.04 -15.53
CA VAL A 153 -16.68 26.08 -14.78
C VAL A 153 -15.30 25.91 -15.40
N SER A 154 -15.18 25.95 -16.73
CA SER A 154 -13.90 25.88 -17.45
C SER A 154 -12.90 26.97 -17.09
N LYS A 155 -13.39 28.16 -16.66
CA LYS A 155 -12.55 29.28 -16.21
C LYS A 155 -12.22 29.22 -14.71
N LEU A 156 -13.02 28.49 -13.94
CA LEU A 156 -12.92 28.38 -12.49
C LEU A 156 -12.19 27.11 -12.07
N MET A 157 -12.10 26.13 -12.94
CA MET A 157 -11.42 24.86 -12.64
C MET A 157 -9.91 25.03 -12.59
N THR A 158 -9.28 24.25 -11.74
CA THR A 158 -7.83 24.12 -11.63
C THR A 158 -7.39 22.73 -12.06
N SER A 159 -6.15 22.62 -12.53
CA SER A 159 -5.56 21.30 -12.82
C SER A 159 -5.30 20.53 -11.54
N VAL A 160 -5.48 19.23 -11.60
CA VAL A 160 -5.13 18.36 -10.47
C VAL A 160 -3.61 18.15 -10.39
N PRO A 161 -3.01 18.11 -9.19
CA PRO A 161 -1.57 17.96 -9.04
C PRO A 161 -1.06 16.60 -9.53
N ALA A 162 -1.87 15.55 -9.41
CA ALA A 162 -1.64 14.22 -9.95
C ALA A 162 -2.96 13.45 -10.10
N ARG A 163 -2.92 12.36 -10.84
CA ARG A 163 -4.03 11.40 -10.97
C ARG A 163 -3.55 10.06 -10.45
N LEU A 164 -4.42 9.33 -9.77
CA LEU A 164 -4.21 7.94 -9.37
C LEU A 164 -4.96 7.04 -10.35
N TYR A 165 -4.43 5.86 -10.58
CA TYR A 165 -5.12 4.83 -11.34
C TYR A 165 -5.71 3.77 -10.41
N ASP A 166 -6.82 3.18 -10.78
CA ASP A 166 -7.46 2.09 -10.04
C ASP A 166 -6.56 0.85 -9.94
N THR A 167 -5.61 0.71 -10.87
CA THR A 167 -4.60 -0.35 -10.91
C THR A 167 -3.34 -0.06 -10.09
N ASP A 168 -3.19 1.15 -9.55
CA ASP A 168 -2.02 1.54 -8.76
C ASP A 168 -1.92 0.72 -7.47
N SER A 169 -0.69 0.39 -7.07
CA SER A 169 -0.45 -0.16 -5.75
C SER A 169 -0.59 0.91 -4.67
N MET A 170 -1.00 0.53 -3.46
CA MET A 170 -1.11 1.49 -2.34
C MET A 170 0.23 2.15 -1.99
N GLU A 171 1.36 1.50 -2.29
CA GLU A 171 2.69 2.10 -2.12
C GLU A 171 2.91 3.25 -3.11
N GLN A 172 2.53 3.08 -4.39
CA GLN A 172 2.55 4.14 -5.40
C GLN A 172 1.60 5.29 -5.05
N VAL A 173 0.39 4.96 -4.58
CA VAL A 173 -0.58 5.95 -4.11
C VAL A 173 0.01 6.81 -2.99
N MET A 174 0.61 6.19 -1.97
CA MET A 174 1.24 6.92 -0.85
C MET A 174 2.41 7.78 -1.33
N GLN A 175 3.25 7.26 -2.24
CA GLN A 175 4.34 8.02 -2.83
C GLN A 175 3.81 9.26 -3.57
N THR A 176 2.75 9.12 -4.37
CA THR A 176 2.12 10.25 -5.08
C THR A 176 1.56 11.29 -4.12
N PHE A 177 0.97 10.88 -3.00
CA PHE A 177 0.55 11.80 -1.95
C PHE A 177 1.71 12.54 -1.28
N ASP A 178 2.85 11.87 -1.11
CA ASP A 178 4.04 12.48 -0.51
C ASP A 178 4.73 13.45 -1.47
N ASP A 179 4.76 13.16 -2.75
CA ASP A 179 5.36 14.02 -3.77
C ASP A 179 4.51 15.28 -4.01
N THR A 180 3.19 15.13 -4.09
CA THR A 180 2.26 16.23 -4.38
C THR A 180 1.88 17.07 -3.17
N LYS A 181 2.08 16.55 -1.94
CA LYS A 181 1.58 17.13 -0.67
C LYS A 181 0.07 17.37 -0.66
N ALA A 182 -0.67 16.78 -1.61
CA ALA A 182 -2.12 16.88 -1.67
C ALA A 182 -2.80 16.15 -0.50
N TRP A 183 -4.02 16.54 -0.16
CA TRP A 183 -4.88 15.83 0.81
C TRP A 183 -5.84 14.88 0.12
N ASN A 184 -6.23 15.19 -1.10
CA ASN A 184 -7.14 14.40 -1.93
C ASN A 184 -6.56 14.32 -3.33
N LEU A 185 -6.64 13.15 -3.95
CA LEU A 185 -6.25 12.93 -5.34
C LEU A 185 -7.37 12.20 -6.08
N PRO A 186 -7.66 12.59 -7.34
CA PRO A 186 -8.65 11.91 -8.16
C PRO A 186 -8.13 10.56 -8.64
N VAL A 187 -9.04 9.60 -8.72
CA VAL A 187 -8.80 8.28 -9.30
C VAL A 187 -9.47 8.21 -10.66
N VAL A 188 -8.73 7.71 -11.63
CA VAL A 188 -9.20 7.48 -12.99
C VAL A 188 -8.91 6.02 -13.40
N ASN A 189 -9.67 5.51 -14.36
CA ASN A 189 -9.33 4.24 -15.00
C ASN A 189 -8.27 4.44 -16.10
N GLU A 190 -7.85 3.36 -16.75
CA GLU A 190 -6.87 3.40 -17.86
C GLU A 190 -7.34 4.24 -19.06
N GLU A 191 -8.65 4.41 -19.25
CA GLU A 191 -9.25 5.26 -20.29
C GLU A 191 -9.29 6.75 -19.89
N GLY A 192 -8.86 7.11 -18.66
CA GLY A 192 -8.90 8.47 -18.12
C GLY A 192 -10.27 8.88 -17.56
N LYS A 193 -11.24 7.96 -17.44
CA LYS A 193 -12.54 8.24 -16.85
C LYS A 193 -12.42 8.39 -15.34
N TYR A 194 -13.09 9.38 -14.80
CA TYR A 194 -13.16 9.67 -13.38
C TYR A 194 -13.94 8.59 -12.64
N LEU A 195 -13.35 8.05 -11.57
CA LEU A 195 -13.97 7.04 -10.70
C LEU A 195 -14.33 7.58 -9.31
N GLY A 196 -13.56 8.53 -8.80
CA GLY A 196 -13.75 9.07 -7.46
C GLY A 196 -12.51 9.82 -6.96
N PHE A 197 -12.47 10.08 -5.66
CA PHE A 197 -11.28 10.62 -4.98
C PHE A 197 -10.78 9.65 -3.92
N VAL A 198 -9.49 9.71 -3.67
CA VAL A 198 -8.88 9.10 -2.48
C VAL A 198 -8.37 10.22 -1.60
N SER A 199 -8.67 10.15 -0.30
CA SER A 199 -8.16 11.07 0.72
C SER A 199 -7.13 10.38 1.63
N LYS A 200 -6.14 11.15 2.12
CA LYS A 200 -5.20 10.65 3.15
C LYS A 200 -5.93 10.12 4.37
N SER A 201 -7.01 10.78 4.78
CA SER A 201 -7.84 10.37 5.92
C SER A 201 -8.53 9.02 5.68
N LYS A 202 -9.03 8.77 4.48
CA LYS A 202 -9.67 7.50 4.13
C LYS A 202 -8.67 6.36 4.13
N ILE A 203 -7.48 6.58 3.52
CA ILE A 203 -6.38 5.61 3.56
C ILE A 203 -6.03 5.28 5.01
N PHE A 204 -5.82 6.29 5.87
CA PHE A 204 -5.44 6.10 7.25
C PHE A 204 -6.51 5.31 8.05
N ASN A 205 -7.78 5.62 7.86
CA ASN A 205 -8.87 4.91 8.52
C ASN A 205 -8.93 3.43 8.07
N SER A 206 -8.82 3.17 6.78
CA SER A 206 -8.79 1.81 6.24
C SER A 206 -7.55 1.04 6.73
N TYR A 207 -6.40 1.69 6.76
CA TYR A 207 -5.17 1.14 7.32
C TYR A 207 -5.36 0.72 8.79
N ARG A 208 -5.95 1.57 9.63
CA ARG A 208 -6.24 1.23 11.03
C ARG A 208 -7.19 0.04 11.16
N GLN A 209 -8.21 -0.05 10.34
CA GLN A 209 -9.15 -1.18 10.36
C GLN A 209 -8.45 -2.50 10.03
N VAL A 210 -7.59 -2.50 9.02
CA VAL A 210 -6.80 -3.68 8.66
C VAL A 210 -5.84 -4.06 9.78
N LEU A 211 -5.15 -3.08 10.41
CA LEU A 211 -4.24 -3.33 11.54
C LEU A 211 -4.96 -3.97 12.74
N VAL A 212 -6.14 -3.48 13.10
CA VAL A 212 -6.92 -4.04 14.23
C VAL A 212 -7.26 -5.50 13.95
N HIS A 213 -7.70 -5.81 12.75
CA HIS A 213 -8.04 -7.19 12.37
C HIS A 213 -6.84 -8.15 12.43
N PHE A 214 -5.63 -7.67 12.11
CA PHE A 214 -4.40 -8.46 12.21
C PHE A 214 -3.77 -8.51 13.61
N SER A 215 -4.28 -7.75 14.58
CA SER A 215 -3.77 -7.77 15.96
C SER A 215 -4.63 -8.62 16.90
N GLU A 216 -5.77 -9.10 16.43
CA GLU A 216 -6.70 -9.97 17.21
C GLU A 216 -6.50 -11.47 16.91
N ASP A 217 -5.66 -11.85 15.93
CA ASP A 217 -5.19 -13.20 15.64
C ASP A 217 -3.74 -13.41 16.16
#